data_b604d0dca58c4427e8ebbc92d24b227b
#
_entry.id   b604d0dca58c4427e8ebbc92d24b227b
#
_cell.length_a   1.000
_cell.length_b   1.000
_cell.length_c   1.000
_cell.angle_alpha   90.00
_cell.angle_beta   90.00
_cell.angle_gamma   90.00
#
_symmetry.space_group_name_H-M   'P 1'
#
loop_
_entity.id
_entity.type
_entity.pdbx_description
1 polymer ?
#
loop_
_entity_poly.entity_id
_entity_poly.type
_entity_poly.pdbx_seq_one_letter_code
_entity_poly.pdbx_strand_id
1 'polypeptide(L)'
;FYDFLNGYLVESGSDGVVRVAGANMNYRFLSLRQTDEPIKKGSKVRSLVAHPNKPVRTSPKIALGVFHNFSHSGRKMGIMTVAATRPAHSQIVTEILGCLAVNTARQYETRAAELNELTTAEQLRAPNGKDDLIGRNSMLVFRVHDELGNIIQDEDFDVLLLGGPRYREDKLPKGFFLDRQFNRQSESLVYYLNADKMQELEKGLYGFRVVARPEKGFSYFFNAEFRSDGMAIDKVFSPNQTTYIDVTLNRQVDKNVFRFTGGRKNKE
;
A
#
# COMPACT_ATOMS: atom_id res chain seq x y z
N PHE A 1 -27.97 3.26 -15.80
CA PHE A 1 -27.74 3.18 -14.33
C PHE A 1 -26.25 3.01 -14.04
N TYR A 2 -25.56 2.08 -14.72
CA TYR A 2 -24.10 1.87 -14.57
C TYR A 2 -23.27 3.09 -15.01
N ASP A 3 -23.63 3.74 -16.11
CA ASP A 3 -22.93 4.94 -16.58
C ASP A 3 -23.11 6.15 -15.63
N PHE A 4 -24.23 6.19 -14.90
CA PHE A 4 -24.49 7.21 -13.88
C PHE A 4 -23.68 6.95 -12.61
N LEU A 5 -23.58 5.69 -12.17
CA LEU A 5 -22.77 5.31 -11.01
C LEU A 5 -21.25 5.48 -11.28
N ASN A 6 -20.80 5.17 -12.49
CA ASN A 6 -19.41 5.39 -12.88
C ASN A 6 -19.02 6.88 -12.82
N GLY A 7 -19.93 7.79 -13.16
CA GLY A 7 -19.67 9.24 -13.05
C GLY A 7 -19.56 9.74 -11.60
N TYR A 8 -20.14 9.03 -10.63
CA TYR A 8 -20.13 9.40 -9.21
C TYR A 8 -19.09 8.65 -8.38
N LEU A 9 -18.65 7.47 -8.82
CA LEU A 9 -17.78 6.56 -8.06
C LEU A 9 -16.40 6.39 -8.70
N VAL A 10 -16.11 7.13 -9.78
CA VAL A 10 -14.79 7.03 -10.44
C VAL A 10 -13.74 7.70 -9.56
N GLU A 11 -12.98 6.86 -8.89
CA GLU A 11 -11.80 7.29 -8.16
C GLU A 11 -10.63 7.53 -9.13
N SER A 12 -9.87 8.58 -8.88
CA SER A 12 -8.67 8.90 -9.64
C SER A 12 -7.72 7.72 -9.76
N GLY A 13 -7.25 7.42 -10.98
CA GLY A 13 -6.34 6.29 -11.24
C GLY A 13 -7.00 4.91 -11.13
N SER A 14 -8.30 4.81 -11.43
CA SER A 14 -9.08 3.58 -11.40
C SER A 14 -9.86 3.40 -12.71
N ASP A 15 -10.22 2.17 -13.04
CA ASP A 15 -11.18 1.83 -14.11
C ASP A 15 -12.64 1.87 -13.62
N GLY A 16 -12.87 2.41 -12.42
CA GLY A 16 -14.16 2.44 -11.73
C GLY A 16 -14.35 1.28 -10.74
N VAL A 17 -13.47 0.29 -10.73
CA VAL A 17 -13.53 -0.88 -9.84
C VAL A 17 -12.15 -1.15 -9.21
N VAL A 18 -11.10 -1.13 -10.02
CA VAL A 18 -9.74 -1.46 -9.59
C VAL A 18 -8.79 -0.30 -9.85
N ARG A 19 -8.08 0.13 -8.83
CA ARG A 19 -7.01 1.13 -8.98
C ARG A 19 -5.79 0.53 -9.67
N VAL A 20 -5.08 1.32 -10.48
CA VAL A 20 -3.88 0.88 -11.22
C VAL A 20 -2.85 0.23 -10.30
N ALA A 21 -2.61 0.79 -9.11
CA ALA A 21 -1.67 0.20 -8.16
C ALA A 21 -2.06 -1.23 -7.73
N GLY A 22 -3.37 -1.50 -7.58
CA GLY A 22 -3.87 -2.84 -7.23
C GLY A 22 -3.86 -3.83 -8.40
N ALA A 23 -3.94 -3.34 -9.65
CA ALA A 23 -3.85 -4.16 -10.85
C ALA A 23 -2.41 -4.47 -11.27
N ASN A 24 -1.44 -3.69 -10.80
CA ASN A 24 -0.05 -3.83 -11.15
C ASN A 24 0.59 -4.99 -10.38
N MET A 25 1.06 -5.99 -11.09
CA MET A 25 1.77 -7.15 -10.51
C MET A 25 3.23 -6.83 -10.13
N ASN A 26 3.73 -5.63 -10.45
CA ASN A 26 4.98 -5.13 -9.87
C ASN A 26 4.71 -4.70 -8.42
N TYR A 27 5.30 -5.39 -7.47
CA TYR A 27 5.13 -5.08 -6.06
C TYR A 27 6.46 -5.02 -5.32
N ARG A 28 6.43 -4.39 -4.17
CA ARG A 28 7.51 -4.34 -3.21
C ARG A 28 7.09 -5.06 -1.94
N PHE A 29 8.09 -5.49 -1.19
CA PHE A 29 7.89 -6.16 0.08
C PHE A 29 8.88 -5.60 1.10
N LEU A 30 8.33 -5.06 2.18
CA LEU A 30 9.05 -4.54 3.33
C LEU A 30 8.69 -5.38 4.55
N SER A 31 9.69 -6.04 5.15
CA SER A 31 9.50 -6.78 6.40
C SER A 31 10.10 -6.00 7.55
N LEU A 32 9.29 -5.76 8.56
CA LEU A 32 9.63 -5.00 9.75
C LEU A 32 9.45 -5.84 11.01
N ARG A 33 10.39 -5.72 11.93
CA ARG A 33 10.30 -6.36 13.25
C ARG A 33 10.39 -5.33 14.34
N GLN A 34 9.55 -5.49 15.34
CA GLN A 34 9.61 -4.72 16.58
C GLN A 34 10.90 -5.07 17.35
N THR A 35 11.58 -4.06 17.86
CA THR A 35 12.68 -4.21 18.80
C THR A 35 12.23 -3.84 20.20
N ASP A 36 13.04 -4.17 21.21
CA ASP A 36 12.79 -3.76 22.59
C ASP A 36 13.18 -2.30 22.84
N GLU A 37 13.85 -1.68 21.88
CA GLU A 37 14.30 -0.30 22.00
C GLU A 37 13.12 0.68 21.83
N PRO A 38 12.96 1.62 22.77
CA PRO A 38 11.98 2.68 22.61
C PRO A 38 12.40 3.63 21.50
N ILE A 39 11.43 4.15 20.75
CA ILE A 39 11.66 5.12 19.66
C ILE A 39 12.40 6.39 20.13
N LYS A 40 12.29 6.71 21.40
CA LYS A 40 13.03 7.74 22.14
C LYS A 40 13.03 7.39 23.62
N LYS A 41 14.03 7.90 24.36
CA LYS A 41 14.16 7.66 25.80
C LYS A 41 12.87 7.99 26.54
N GLY A 42 12.37 7.02 27.33
CA GLY A 42 11.15 7.13 28.11
C GLY A 42 9.83 6.90 27.33
N SER A 43 9.90 6.62 26.04
CA SER A 43 8.70 6.26 25.25
C SER A 43 8.26 4.82 25.52
N LYS A 44 6.94 4.62 25.52
CA LYS A 44 6.35 3.27 25.47
C LYS A 44 6.27 2.72 24.04
N VAL A 45 6.45 3.57 23.02
CA VAL A 45 6.45 3.16 21.61
C VAL A 45 7.79 2.52 21.29
N ARG A 46 7.78 1.35 20.67
CA ARG A 46 8.96 0.59 20.26
C ARG A 46 9.35 0.91 18.84
N SER A 47 10.61 0.66 18.49
CA SER A 47 11.10 0.83 17.13
C SER A 47 10.71 -0.37 16.27
N LEU A 48 10.27 -0.10 15.03
CA LEU A 48 10.19 -1.07 13.95
C LEU A 48 11.41 -0.91 13.06
N VAL A 49 12.14 -1.99 12.85
CA VAL A 49 13.34 -2.01 12.01
C VAL A 49 13.18 -2.93 10.84
N ALA A 50 13.67 -2.52 9.69
CA ALA A 50 13.73 -3.35 8.51
C ALA A 50 14.86 -4.37 8.58
N HIS A 51 14.77 -5.45 7.82
CA HIS A 51 15.86 -6.42 7.74
C HIS A 51 17.15 -5.74 7.23
N PRO A 52 18.28 -5.85 7.94
CA PRO A 52 19.46 -5.02 7.69
C PRO A 52 20.04 -5.20 6.28
N ASN A 53 20.04 -6.42 5.74
CA ASN A 53 20.69 -6.72 4.46
C ASN A 53 19.74 -6.59 3.24
N LYS A 54 18.44 -6.61 3.46
CA LYS A 54 17.43 -6.52 2.39
C LYS A 54 16.18 -5.80 2.93
N PRO A 55 16.27 -4.50 3.16
CA PRO A 55 15.16 -3.76 3.76
C PRO A 55 13.91 -3.80 2.85
N VAL A 56 14.09 -3.72 1.55
CA VAL A 56 12.99 -3.82 0.57
C VAL A 56 13.35 -4.84 -0.50
N ARG A 57 12.42 -5.73 -0.80
CA ARG A 57 12.49 -6.68 -1.92
C ARG A 57 11.51 -6.25 -2.99
N THR A 58 11.81 -6.53 -4.25
CA THR A 58 10.94 -6.25 -5.39
C THR A 58 10.59 -7.54 -6.10
N SER A 59 9.40 -7.60 -6.69
CA SER A 59 9.03 -8.64 -7.66
C SER A 59 9.95 -8.58 -8.88
N PRO A 60 10.04 -9.64 -9.67
CA PRO A 60 10.52 -9.54 -11.04
C PRO A 60 9.74 -8.47 -11.81
N LYS A 61 10.39 -7.80 -12.76
CA LYS A 61 9.75 -6.76 -13.57
C LYS A 61 8.64 -7.37 -14.43
N ILE A 62 7.43 -6.85 -14.30
CA ILE A 62 6.25 -7.26 -15.04
C ILE A 62 5.78 -6.07 -15.89
N ALA A 63 5.47 -6.33 -17.16
CA ALA A 63 4.97 -5.33 -18.09
C ALA A 63 3.59 -4.82 -17.64
N LEU A 64 3.40 -3.51 -17.67
CA LEU A 64 2.13 -2.85 -17.35
C LEU A 64 1.85 -1.77 -18.37
N GLY A 65 0.66 -1.80 -19.00
CA GLY A 65 0.13 -0.73 -19.82
C GLY A 65 -1.11 -0.11 -19.19
N VAL A 66 -1.12 1.21 -19.03
CA VAL A 66 -2.30 1.97 -18.59
C VAL A 66 -2.86 2.72 -19.78
N PHE A 67 -4.15 2.58 -20.01
CA PHE A 67 -4.85 3.21 -21.13
C PHE A 67 -5.91 4.16 -20.63
N HIS A 68 -5.93 5.35 -21.18
CA HIS A 68 -6.89 6.38 -20.84
C HIS A 68 -8.28 6.09 -21.44
N ASN A 69 -9.33 6.57 -20.77
CA ASN A 69 -10.72 6.46 -21.21
C ASN A 69 -11.27 5.04 -21.38
N PHE A 70 -10.76 4.07 -20.61
CA PHE A 70 -11.35 2.74 -20.51
C PHE A 70 -11.86 2.50 -19.10
N SER A 71 -13.14 2.10 -19.00
CA SER A 71 -13.74 1.68 -17.74
C SER A 71 -13.74 0.16 -17.62
N HIS A 72 -13.91 -0.35 -16.41
CA HIS A 72 -14.03 -1.78 -16.14
C HIS A 72 -15.17 -2.45 -16.93
N SER A 73 -16.26 -1.73 -17.11
CA SER A 73 -17.48 -2.22 -17.79
C SER A 73 -18.16 -1.09 -18.55
N GLY A 74 -19.19 -1.44 -19.32
CA GLY A 74 -19.99 -0.49 -20.09
C GLY A 74 -19.86 -0.68 -21.59
N ARG A 75 -20.91 -0.30 -22.33
CA ARG A 75 -21.02 -0.57 -23.77
C ARG A 75 -20.03 0.20 -24.62
N LYS A 76 -19.56 1.37 -24.19
CA LYS A 76 -18.71 2.25 -25.01
C LYS A 76 -17.22 2.15 -24.65
N MET A 77 -16.91 1.86 -23.40
CA MET A 77 -15.57 2.01 -22.85
C MET A 77 -15.07 0.76 -22.12
N GLY A 78 -15.93 -0.22 -21.85
CA GLY A 78 -15.51 -1.46 -21.20
C GLY A 78 -14.65 -2.33 -22.10
N ILE A 79 -13.65 -2.99 -21.53
CA ILE A 79 -12.71 -3.85 -22.25
C ILE A 79 -13.43 -5.00 -22.99
N MET A 80 -14.54 -5.48 -22.46
CA MET A 80 -15.33 -6.55 -23.08
C MET A 80 -16.07 -6.09 -24.36
N THR A 81 -16.10 -4.79 -24.62
CA THR A 81 -16.75 -4.21 -25.82
C THR A 81 -15.74 -3.58 -26.78
N VAL A 82 -14.47 -3.97 -26.67
CA VAL A 82 -13.41 -3.49 -27.55
C VAL A 82 -13.76 -3.81 -29.01
N ALA A 83 -13.74 -2.80 -29.86
CA ALA A 83 -13.96 -2.90 -31.30
C ALA A 83 -12.80 -2.28 -32.07
N ALA A 84 -12.20 -3.08 -32.95
CA ALA A 84 -11.05 -2.64 -33.76
C ALA A 84 -11.33 -1.42 -34.67
N THR A 85 -12.61 -1.11 -34.90
CA THR A 85 -13.01 0.06 -35.70
C THR A 85 -12.89 1.40 -35.00
N ARG A 86 -12.64 1.41 -33.67
CA ARG A 86 -12.45 2.64 -32.88
C ARG A 86 -10.96 2.85 -32.64
N PRO A 87 -10.40 4.04 -32.88
CA PRO A 87 -8.95 4.29 -32.75
C PRO A 87 -8.36 3.89 -31.40
N ALA A 88 -9.00 4.28 -30.30
CA ALA A 88 -8.56 3.92 -28.95
C ALA A 88 -8.64 2.40 -28.69
N HIS A 89 -9.70 1.75 -29.14
CA HIS A 89 -9.85 0.29 -29.04
C HIS A 89 -8.84 -0.43 -29.94
N SER A 90 -8.55 0.11 -31.14
CA SER A 90 -7.52 -0.43 -32.02
C SER A 90 -6.14 -0.40 -31.34
N GLN A 91 -5.83 0.66 -30.62
CA GLN A 91 -4.59 0.74 -29.85
C GLN A 91 -4.50 -0.38 -28.80
N ILE A 92 -5.51 -0.56 -27.97
CA ILE A 92 -5.54 -1.64 -26.95
C ILE A 92 -5.36 -3.02 -27.60
N VAL A 93 -6.06 -3.30 -28.71
CA VAL A 93 -5.91 -4.56 -29.43
C VAL A 93 -4.48 -4.76 -29.91
N THR A 94 -3.89 -3.72 -30.49
CA THR A 94 -2.48 -3.73 -30.94
C THR A 94 -1.53 -4.04 -29.79
N GLU A 95 -1.73 -3.41 -28.63
CA GLU A 95 -0.90 -3.63 -27.45
C GLU A 95 -1.05 -5.05 -26.89
N ILE A 96 -2.29 -5.58 -26.84
CA ILE A 96 -2.54 -6.97 -26.43
C ILE A 96 -1.86 -7.96 -27.37
N LEU A 97 -2.02 -7.79 -28.68
CA LEU A 97 -1.39 -8.64 -29.69
C LEU A 97 0.15 -8.55 -29.60
N GLY A 98 0.68 -7.36 -29.39
CA GLY A 98 2.11 -7.15 -29.16
C GLY A 98 2.65 -7.90 -27.94
N CYS A 99 1.88 -7.95 -26.86
CA CYS A 99 2.23 -8.76 -25.68
C CYS A 99 2.17 -10.27 -25.97
N LEU A 100 1.15 -10.72 -26.67
CA LEU A 100 1.00 -12.13 -27.03
C LEU A 100 2.07 -12.63 -28.01
N ALA A 101 2.65 -11.75 -28.81
CA ALA A 101 3.72 -12.07 -29.77
C ALA A 101 5.11 -12.22 -29.12
N VAL A 102 5.26 -11.87 -27.83
CA VAL A 102 6.53 -11.95 -27.10
C VAL A 102 6.87 -13.44 -26.86
N ASN A 103 8.05 -13.84 -27.31
CA ASN A 103 8.54 -15.23 -27.17
C ASN A 103 10.00 -15.35 -26.66
N THR A 104 10.68 -14.22 -26.43
CA THR A 104 12.04 -14.17 -25.88
C THR A 104 12.15 -13.15 -24.75
N ALA A 105 13.12 -13.35 -23.85
CA ALA A 105 13.40 -12.42 -22.75
C ALA A 105 13.69 -10.99 -23.27
N ARG A 106 14.47 -10.87 -24.34
CA ARG A 106 14.78 -9.57 -24.95
C ARG A 106 13.53 -8.84 -25.47
N GLN A 107 12.64 -9.56 -26.14
CA GLN A 107 11.35 -9.00 -26.59
C GLN A 107 10.49 -8.58 -25.40
N TYR A 108 10.51 -9.37 -24.33
CA TYR A 108 9.79 -9.02 -23.11
C TYR A 108 10.31 -7.71 -22.49
N GLU A 109 11.62 -7.57 -22.37
CA GLU A 109 12.24 -6.34 -21.84
C GLU A 109 11.89 -5.12 -22.67
N THR A 110 11.99 -5.24 -24.02
CA THR A 110 11.60 -4.18 -24.96
C THR A 110 10.14 -3.82 -24.76
N ARG A 111 9.26 -4.83 -24.75
CA ARG A 111 7.82 -4.63 -24.59
C ARG A 111 7.45 -3.98 -23.26
N ALA A 112 8.08 -4.41 -22.17
CA ALA A 112 7.88 -3.82 -20.86
C ALA A 112 8.32 -2.34 -20.81
N ALA A 113 9.38 -1.98 -21.51
CA ALA A 113 9.82 -0.59 -21.64
C ALA A 113 8.80 0.27 -22.43
N GLU A 114 8.35 -0.22 -23.59
CA GLU A 114 7.34 0.45 -24.44
C GLU A 114 6.04 0.72 -23.65
N LEU A 115 5.53 -0.28 -22.92
CA LEU A 115 4.32 -0.12 -22.12
C LEU A 115 4.53 0.84 -20.94
N ASN A 116 5.72 0.88 -20.36
CA ASN A 116 6.04 1.86 -19.31
C ASN A 116 6.08 3.29 -19.85
N GLU A 117 6.64 3.50 -21.05
CA GLU A 117 6.62 4.80 -21.72
C GLU A 117 5.20 5.23 -22.06
N LEU A 118 4.40 4.32 -22.62
CA LEU A 118 2.98 4.54 -22.89
C LEU A 118 2.22 4.93 -21.61
N THR A 119 2.39 4.17 -20.52
CA THR A 119 1.77 4.46 -19.24
C THR A 119 2.14 5.84 -18.72
N THR A 120 3.42 6.20 -18.82
CA THR A 120 3.91 7.51 -18.41
C THR A 120 3.28 8.62 -19.26
N ALA A 121 3.25 8.45 -20.58
CA ALA A 121 2.65 9.42 -21.50
C ALA A 121 1.15 9.59 -21.25
N GLU A 122 0.43 8.50 -21.03
CA GLU A 122 -1.01 8.54 -20.71
C GLU A 122 -1.30 9.25 -19.38
N GLN A 123 -0.48 9.02 -18.36
CA GLN A 123 -0.64 9.66 -17.06
C GLN A 123 -0.20 11.12 -17.03
N LEU A 124 0.70 11.54 -17.95
CA LEU A 124 1.06 12.94 -18.14
C LEU A 124 0.07 13.73 -19.02
N ARG A 125 -0.79 13.02 -19.72
CA ARG A 125 -1.88 13.62 -20.53
C ARG A 125 -3.01 14.19 -19.69
N ALA A 126 -2.77 14.73 -18.51
CA ALA A 126 -3.83 15.33 -17.71
C ALA A 126 -4.64 16.32 -18.55
N PRO A 127 -5.91 16.09 -18.85
CA PRO A 127 -6.72 17.01 -19.60
C PRO A 127 -6.89 18.28 -18.79
N ASN A 128 -6.23 19.36 -19.19
CA ASN A 128 -6.50 20.75 -18.80
C ASN A 128 -6.96 21.00 -17.34
N GLY A 129 -6.35 20.33 -16.37
CA GLY A 129 -6.50 20.66 -14.96
C GLY A 129 -7.83 20.29 -14.31
N LYS A 130 -8.66 19.44 -14.91
CA LYS A 130 -9.96 19.07 -14.35
C LYS A 130 -10.19 17.58 -14.06
N ASP A 131 -9.38 16.68 -14.60
CA ASP A 131 -9.62 15.25 -14.37
C ASP A 131 -8.51 14.61 -13.55
N ASP A 132 -8.80 14.43 -12.27
CA ASP A 132 -8.07 13.56 -11.34
C ASP A 132 -8.13 12.06 -11.74
N LEU A 133 -8.72 11.75 -12.91
CA LEU A 133 -8.93 10.38 -13.38
C LEU A 133 -7.64 9.62 -13.72
N ILE A 134 -6.52 10.33 -13.87
CA ILE A 134 -5.23 9.74 -14.24
C ILE A 134 -4.24 9.77 -13.06
N GLY A 135 -4.72 10.04 -11.86
CA GLY A 135 -3.89 10.15 -10.67
C GLY A 135 -3.03 8.91 -10.44
N ARG A 136 -1.76 9.13 -10.14
CA ARG A 136 -0.83 8.06 -9.81
C ARG A 136 -0.97 7.70 -8.33
N ASN A 137 -1.44 6.50 -8.06
CA ASN A 137 -1.66 6.01 -6.73
C ASN A 137 -0.58 5.02 -6.33
N SER A 138 -0.19 5.02 -5.07
CA SER A 138 0.58 3.95 -4.44
C SER A 138 -0.34 3.21 -3.48
N MET A 139 -0.24 1.88 -3.43
CA MET A 139 -1.00 1.05 -2.50
C MET A 139 -0.08 0.46 -1.45
N LEU A 140 -0.42 0.61 -0.18
CA LEU A 140 0.26 -0.04 0.93
C LEU A 140 -0.65 -1.10 1.53
N VAL A 141 -0.14 -2.29 1.72
CA VAL A 141 -0.86 -3.41 2.32
C VAL A 141 -0.14 -3.82 3.59
N PHE A 142 -0.72 -3.52 4.74
CA PHE A 142 -0.17 -3.88 6.04
C PHE A 142 -0.73 -5.21 6.51
N ARG A 143 0.16 -6.13 6.86
CA ARG A 143 -0.13 -7.39 7.55
C ARG A 143 0.63 -7.40 8.85
N VAL A 144 -0.05 -7.69 9.94
CA VAL A 144 0.55 -7.66 11.29
C VAL A 144 0.46 -9.02 11.91
N HIS A 145 1.57 -9.52 12.43
CA HIS A 145 1.63 -10.79 13.13
C HIS A 145 2.42 -10.64 14.44
N ASP A 146 2.24 -11.60 15.32
CA ASP A 146 3.11 -11.71 16.48
C ASP A 146 4.41 -12.47 16.15
N GLU A 147 5.33 -12.53 17.11
CA GLU A 147 6.61 -13.23 16.98
C GLU A 147 6.48 -14.75 16.82
N LEU A 148 5.30 -15.32 17.08
CA LEU A 148 5.00 -16.73 16.87
C LEU A 148 4.38 -17.01 15.50
N GLY A 149 4.13 -15.95 14.70
CA GLY A 149 3.54 -16.04 13.37
C GLY A 149 2.02 -16.03 13.37
N ASN A 150 1.35 -15.78 14.50
CA ASN A 150 -0.10 -15.65 14.51
C ASN A 150 -0.49 -14.28 13.94
N ILE A 151 -1.44 -14.28 13.04
CA ILE A 151 -1.96 -13.06 12.43
C ILE A 151 -2.76 -12.27 13.48
N ILE A 152 -2.52 -10.97 13.54
CA ILE A 152 -3.36 -10.02 14.26
C ILE A 152 -4.41 -9.55 13.28
N GLN A 153 -5.69 -9.76 13.60
CA GLN A 153 -6.80 -9.47 12.69
C GLN A 153 -6.88 -7.98 12.38
N ASP A 154 -7.41 -7.65 11.21
CA ASP A 154 -7.55 -6.27 10.74
C ASP A 154 -8.40 -5.36 11.65
N GLU A 155 -9.28 -5.95 12.46
CA GLU A 155 -10.09 -5.25 13.47
C GLU A 155 -9.28 -4.94 14.75
N ASP A 156 -8.23 -5.71 15.01
CA ASP A 156 -7.42 -5.66 16.25
C ASP A 156 -6.20 -4.73 16.13
N PHE A 157 -5.95 -4.12 14.97
CA PHE A 157 -4.86 -3.15 14.82
C PHE A 157 -5.25 -1.96 13.94
N ASP A 158 -4.50 -0.89 14.13
CA ASP A 158 -4.57 0.31 13.30
C ASP A 158 -3.17 0.76 12.90
N VAL A 159 -3.09 1.52 11.80
CA VAL A 159 -1.85 2.10 11.31
C VAL A 159 -2.04 3.60 11.13
N LEU A 160 -1.21 4.38 11.80
CA LEU A 160 -1.16 5.83 11.67
C LEU A 160 0.01 6.20 10.75
N LEU A 161 -0.28 6.85 9.63
CA LEU A 161 0.76 7.36 8.73
C LEU A 161 1.37 8.64 9.31
N LEU A 162 2.68 8.80 9.19
CA LEU A 162 3.45 9.88 9.80
C LEU A 162 4.33 10.55 8.76
N GLY A 163 4.53 11.86 8.88
CA GLY A 163 5.39 12.63 7.98
C GLY A 163 6.28 13.64 8.70
N GLY A 164 7.29 14.12 7.95
CA GLY A 164 8.20 15.16 8.37
C GLY A 164 9.16 14.78 9.51
N PRO A 165 10.05 15.71 9.92
CA PRO A 165 11.16 15.43 10.86
C PRO A 165 10.73 14.98 12.25
N ARG A 166 9.48 15.23 12.63
CA ARG A 166 8.94 14.83 13.93
C ARG A 166 8.04 13.62 13.87
N TYR A 167 7.88 13.02 12.68
CA TYR A 167 7.02 11.86 12.44
C TYR A 167 5.61 12.03 13.04
N ARG A 168 4.87 12.99 12.48
CA ARG A 168 3.53 13.35 12.94
C ARG A 168 2.51 13.22 11.81
N GLU A 169 1.25 12.90 12.15
CA GLU A 169 0.14 12.78 11.20
C GLU A 169 -0.19 14.12 10.52
N ASP A 170 -0.15 15.24 11.27
CA ASP A 170 -0.41 16.58 10.77
C ASP A 170 0.70 17.13 9.83
N LYS A 171 1.76 16.36 9.58
CA LYS A 171 2.85 16.68 8.67
C LYS A 171 2.79 15.94 7.34
N LEU A 172 1.74 15.16 7.13
CA LEU A 172 1.45 14.60 5.82
C LEU A 172 0.89 15.69 4.89
N PRO A 173 1.28 15.72 3.60
CA PRO A 173 0.73 16.67 2.65
C PRO A 173 -0.79 16.51 2.51
N LYS A 174 -1.49 17.62 2.33
CA LYS A 174 -2.94 17.58 2.07
C LYS A 174 -3.22 16.77 0.79
N GLY A 175 -4.14 15.82 0.88
CA GLY A 175 -4.46 14.92 -0.24
C GLY A 175 -3.43 13.83 -0.52
N PHE A 176 -2.46 13.62 0.36
CA PHE A 176 -1.54 12.48 0.29
C PHE A 176 -2.26 11.16 0.56
N PHE A 177 -3.08 11.12 1.58
CA PHE A 177 -3.94 10.01 1.91
C PHE A 177 -5.24 10.10 1.09
N LEU A 178 -5.58 9.02 0.38
CA LEU A 178 -6.77 8.95 -0.47
C LEU A 178 -7.86 8.07 0.12
N ASP A 179 -7.50 6.86 0.55
CA ASP A 179 -8.48 5.88 1.01
C ASP A 179 -7.85 4.82 1.91
N ARG A 180 -8.69 4.20 2.74
CA ARG A 180 -8.36 3.11 3.65
C ARG A 180 -9.41 2.02 3.56
N GLN A 181 -8.98 0.79 3.38
CA GLN A 181 -9.85 -0.36 3.24
C GLN A 181 -9.35 -1.52 4.09
N PHE A 182 -10.27 -2.33 4.57
CA PHE A 182 -9.98 -3.61 5.19
C PHE A 182 -10.18 -4.74 4.17
N ASN A 183 -9.18 -5.61 4.06
CA ASN A 183 -9.31 -6.82 3.27
C ASN A 183 -9.43 -8.02 4.22
N ARG A 184 -10.67 -8.43 4.48
CA ARG A 184 -10.98 -9.53 5.40
C ARG A 184 -10.43 -10.89 4.94
N GLN A 185 -10.26 -11.11 3.63
CA GLN A 185 -9.70 -12.35 3.12
C GLN A 185 -8.21 -12.51 3.45
N SER A 186 -7.46 -11.43 3.44
CA SER A 186 -6.03 -11.40 3.72
C SER A 186 -5.69 -10.84 5.10
N GLU A 187 -6.71 -10.51 5.89
CA GLU A 187 -6.59 -9.90 7.22
C GLU A 187 -5.60 -8.73 7.20
N SER A 188 -5.76 -7.85 6.20
CA SER A 188 -4.84 -6.77 5.93
C SER A 188 -5.53 -5.42 5.85
N LEU A 189 -4.79 -4.40 6.24
CA LEU A 189 -5.20 -3.01 6.14
C LEU A 189 -4.54 -2.39 4.90
N VAL A 190 -5.36 -1.85 4.01
CA VAL A 190 -4.93 -1.29 2.73
C VAL A 190 -5.07 0.21 2.75
N TYR A 191 -4.00 0.91 2.36
CA TYR A 191 -3.99 2.36 2.17
C TYR A 191 -3.71 2.69 0.72
N TYR A 192 -4.47 3.64 0.17
CA TYR A 192 -4.18 4.28 -1.11
C TYR A 192 -3.63 5.67 -0.87
N LEU A 193 -2.50 5.95 -1.47
CA LEU A 193 -1.77 7.21 -1.33
C LEU A 193 -1.61 7.88 -2.69
N ASN A 194 -1.71 9.19 -2.71
CA ASN A 194 -1.40 9.98 -3.90
C ASN A 194 0.13 10.03 -4.08
N ALA A 195 0.63 9.35 -5.12
CA ALA A 195 2.05 9.27 -5.37
C ALA A 195 2.65 10.62 -5.81
N ASP A 196 1.88 11.51 -6.40
CA ASP A 196 2.34 12.83 -6.82
C ASP A 196 2.63 13.74 -5.61
N LYS A 197 1.95 13.49 -4.48
CA LYS A 197 2.16 14.21 -3.22
C LYS A 197 3.38 13.74 -2.42
N MET A 198 4.04 12.66 -2.84
CA MET A 198 5.22 12.12 -2.12
C MET A 198 6.38 13.13 -2.07
N GLN A 199 6.54 13.94 -3.12
CA GLN A 199 7.59 14.96 -3.19
C GLN A 199 7.36 16.14 -2.24
N GLU A 200 6.12 16.32 -1.78
CA GLU A 200 5.77 17.38 -0.83
C GLU A 200 6.07 17.01 0.63
N LEU A 201 6.50 15.77 0.89
CA LEU A 201 6.90 15.35 2.24
C LEU A 201 8.14 16.12 2.70
N GLU A 202 8.03 16.79 3.85
CA GLU A 202 9.11 17.57 4.43
C GLU A 202 10.37 16.72 4.62
N LYS A 203 11.46 17.09 3.95
CA LYS A 203 12.75 16.35 3.90
C LYS A 203 12.62 14.91 3.38
N GLY A 204 11.53 14.57 2.70
CA GLY A 204 11.25 13.21 2.27
C GLY A 204 11.07 12.20 3.42
N LEU A 205 10.85 12.69 4.66
CA LEU A 205 10.73 11.83 5.84
C LEU A 205 9.28 11.37 6.01
N TYR A 206 9.13 10.08 6.16
CA TYR A 206 7.86 9.39 6.36
C TYR A 206 8.01 8.28 7.40
N GLY A 207 6.91 7.84 7.93
CA GLY A 207 6.85 6.73 8.87
C GLY A 207 5.44 6.25 9.08
N PHE A 208 5.30 5.27 9.92
CA PHE A 208 3.99 4.82 10.39
C PHE A 208 4.10 4.19 11.76
N ARG A 209 3.00 4.25 12.49
CA ARG A 209 2.86 3.64 13.81
C ARG A 209 1.77 2.59 13.78
N VAL A 210 2.12 1.38 14.19
CA VAL A 210 1.18 0.29 14.39
C VAL A 210 0.70 0.31 15.82
N VAL A 211 -0.62 0.27 15.99
CA VAL A 211 -1.32 0.20 17.28
C VAL A 211 -2.14 -1.06 17.27
N ALA A 212 -1.71 -2.09 17.99
CA ALA A 212 -2.44 -3.35 18.08
C ALA A 212 -3.14 -3.43 19.46
N ARG A 213 -4.44 -3.72 19.41
CA ARG A 213 -5.32 -3.78 20.60
C ARG A 213 -6.29 -4.97 20.46
N PRO A 214 -5.81 -6.21 20.57
CA PRO A 214 -6.67 -7.37 20.50
C PRO A 214 -7.77 -7.30 21.57
N GLU A 215 -9.00 -7.51 21.16
CA GLU A 215 -10.13 -7.51 22.08
C GLU A 215 -10.18 -8.77 22.95
N LYS A 216 -9.54 -9.85 22.49
CA LYS A 216 -9.57 -11.16 23.13
C LYS A 216 -8.19 -11.60 23.59
N GLY A 217 -8.14 -12.28 24.73
CA GLY A 217 -6.93 -12.87 25.28
C GLY A 217 -6.22 -12.00 26.30
N PHE A 218 -5.05 -12.47 26.76
CA PHE A 218 -4.22 -11.84 27.79
C PHE A 218 -2.96 -11.17 27.24
N SER A 219 -2.74 -11.29 25.93
CA SER A 219 -1.61 -10.68 25.27
C SER A 219 -1.90 -9.24 24.94
N TYR A 220 -0.92 -8.36 25.14
CA TYR A 220 -0.97 -7.00 24.64
C TYR A 220 0.31 -6.70 23.86
N PHE A 221 0.27 -5.63 23.07
CA PHE A 221 1.39 -5.19 22.25
C PHE A 221 1.75 -3.75 22.60
N PHE A 222 3.04 -3.44 22.62
CA PHE A 222 3.45 -2.05 22.61
C PHE A 222 3.19 -1.46 21.23
N ASN A 223 2.75 -0.22 21.17
CA ASN A 223 2.74 0.51 19.91
C ASN A 223 4.14 0.49 19.30
N ALA A 224 4.23 0.27 18.00
CA ALA A 224 5.49 0.19 17.31
C ALA A 224 5.53 1.17 16.13
N GLU A 225 6.67 1.84 15.92
CA GLU A 225 6.82 2.92 14.95
C GLU A 225 8.01 2.67 14.04
N PHE A 226 7.75 2.73 12.74
CA PHE A 226 8.77 2.77 11.70
C PHE A 226 9.08 4.22 11.34
N ARG A 227 10.36 4.51 11.18
CA ARG A 227 10.88 5.79 10.67
C ARG A 227 11.78 5.53 9.49
N SER A 228 11.59 6.34 8.45
CA SER A 228 12.34 6.17 7.21
C SER A 228 13.80 6.63 7.28
N ASP A 229 14.27 7.10 8.42
CA ASP A 229 15.61 7.68 8.58
C ASP A 229 16.66 7.00 7.71
N GLY A 230 17.16 7.70 6.69
CA GLY A 230 18.13 7.17 5.72
C GLY A 230 17.57 6.28 4.61
N MET A 231 16.27 5.99 4.58
CA MET A 231 15.61 5.25 3.50
C MET A 231 14.82 6.22 2.61
N ALA A 232 15.23 6.35 1.35
CA ALA A 232 14.53 7.20 0.40
C ALA A 232 13.09 6.71 0.16
N ILE A 233 12.15 7.65 0.02
CA ILE A 233 10.72 7.34 -0.08
C ILE A 233 10.39 6.47 -1.29
N ASP A 234 11.07 6.65 -2.41
CA ASP A 234 10.90 5.87 -3.63
C ASP A 234 11.29 4.39 -3.48
N LYS A 235 12.00 4.03 -2.42
CA LYS A 235 12.27 2.63 -2.05
C LYS A 235 11.01 1.92 -1.56
N VAL A 236 10.14 2.61 -0.82
CA VAL A 236 8.92 2.04 -0.21
C VAL A 236 7.68 2.40 -1.01
N PHE A 237 7.57 3.64 -1.45
CA PHE A 237 6.44 4.13 -2.23
C PHE A 237 6.84 4.29 -3.69
N SER A 238 6.02 3.79 -4.59
CA SER A 238 6.21 4.00 -6.03
C SER A 238 4.87 4.22 -6.71
N PRO A 239 4.80 5.15 -7.67
CA PRO A 239 3.59 5.32 -8.45
C PRO A 239 3.15 4.00 -9.08
N ASN A 240 1.84 3.77 -9.08
CA ASN A 240 1.19 2.61 -9.70
C ASN A 240 1.62 1.25 -9.13
N GLN A 241 2.21 1.20 -7.96
CA GLN A 241 2.70 -0.05 -7.36
C GLN A 241 2.14 -0.30 -5.97
N THR A 242 2.09 -1.58 -5.63
CA THR A 242 1.77 -2.06 -4.28
C THR A 242 3.03 -2.32 -3.48
N THR A 243 3.05 -1.88 -2.23
CA THR A 243 4.05 -2.28 -1.25
C THR A 243 3.37 -3.09 -0.14
N TYR A 244 3.73 -4.36 -0.03
CA TYR A 244 3.37 -5.20 1.11
C TYR A 244 4.30 -4.90 2.27
N ILE A 245 3.72 -4.65 3.43
CA ILE A 245 4.44 -4.31 4.66
C ILE A 245 4.04 -5.32 5.72
N ASP A 246 4.93 -6.28 5.96
CA ASP A 246 4.75 -7.27 7.02
C ASP A 246 5.38 -6.75 8.31
N VAL A 247 4.60 -6.66 9.36
CA VAL A 247 5.02 -6.18 10.67
C VAL A 247 4.94 -7.31 11.68
N THR A 248 6.06 -7.62 12.31
CA THR A 248 6.10 -8.56 13.43
C THR A 248 6.16 -7.79 14.75
N LEU A 249 5.17 -7.98 15.62
CA LEU A 249 5.10 -7.39 16.96
C LEU A 249 5.45 -8.43 18.01
N ASN A 250 6.11 -8.01 19.09
CA ASN A 250 6.42 -8.87 20.23
C ASN A 250 5.26 -8.85 21.22
N ARG A 251 4.76 -10.03 21.56
CA ARG A 251 3.75 -10.19 22.63
C ARG A 251 4.30 -9.74 23.96
N GLN A 252 3.45 -9.08 24.68
CA GLN A 252 3.69 -8.77 26.08
C GLN A 252 2.65 -9.49 26.93
N VAL A 253 3.10 -10.06 28.03
CA VAL A 253 2.21 -10.65 29.01
C VAL A 253 2.31 -9.80 30.28
N ASP A 254 1.18 -9.30 30.75
CA ASP A 254 1.18 -8.55 32.01
C ASP A 254 1.58 -9.49 33.17
N LYS A 255 2.68 -9.15 33.82
CA LYS A 255 3.20 -9.91 34.97
C LYS A 255 2.18 -10.04 36.11
N ASN A 256 1.17 -9.18 36.12
CA ASN A 256 0.14 -9.19 37.16
C ASN A 256 -1.01 -10.18 36.87
N VAL A 257 -1.18 -10.62 35.60
CA VAL A 257 -2.21 -11.59 35.20
C VAL A 257 -2.01 -12.94 35.91
N PHE A 258 -0.77 -13.30 36.24
CA PHE A 258 -0.40 -14.55 36.87
C PHE A 258 0.01 -14.40 38.36
N ARG A 259 -0.24 -13.26 38.98
CA ARG A 259 -0.07 -13.12 40.41
C ARG A 259 -1.23 -13.80 41.15
N PHE A 260 -1.01 -15.04 41.59
CA PHE A 260 -1.83 -15.62 42.64
C PHE A 260 -1.63 -14.78 43.90
N THR A 261 -2.58 -13.95 44.24
CA THR A 261 -2.66 -13.39 45.59
C THR A 261 -2.88 -14.56 46.54
N GLY A 262 -1.82 -14.97 47.24
CA GLY A 262 -1.91 -15.99 48.26
C GLY A 262 -3.08 -15.64 49.20
N GLY A 263 -3.99 -16.58 49.44
CA GLY A 263 -5.14 -16.36 50.29
C GLY A 263 -4.69 -15.77 51.60
N ARG A 264 -5.42 -14.77 52.11
CA ARG A 264 -5.23 -14.23 53.46
C ARG A 264 -5.24 -15.41 54.42
N LYS A 265 -4.12 -15.69 55.07
CA LYS A 265 -4.14 -16.52 56.27
C LYS A 265 -5.05 -15.83 57.27
N ASN A 266 -6.23 -16.38 57.50
CA ASN A 266 -7.03 -16.01 58.66
C ASN A 266 -6.14 -16.26 59.86
N LYS A 267 -5.78 -15.20 60.58
CA LYS A 267 -5.23 -15.33 61.94
C LYS A 267 -6.40 -15.73 62.83
N GLU A 268 -6.38 -16.96 63.31
CA GLU A 268 -7.11 -17.35 64.51
C GLU A 268 -6.58 -16.59 65.71
#